data_30c3724f704544c906754416888d24e4
#
_entry.id   30c3724f704544c906754416888d24e4
#
_cell.length_a   1.000
_cell.length_b   1.000
_cell.length_c   1.000
_cell.angle_alpha   90.00
_cell.angle_beta   90.00
_cell.angle_gamma   90.00
#
_symmetry.space_group_name_H-M   'P 1'
#
loop_
_entity.id
_entity.type
_entity.pdbx_description
1 polymer ?
#
loop_
_entity_poly.entity_id
_entity_poly.type
_entity_poly.pdbx_seq_one_letter_code
_entity_poly.pdbx_strand_id
1 'polypeptide(L)'
;MVGWGAERPSGAPAEEVCVQYVENVIELVGHTPLVRLTSVTRDLGPDAPLVLAKVEYLNPGGSVKDRIAVRMVDAAEASGALRPGGTIVEPTSGNTGIGLALVAQQRGYRCVFVCPDKVGKEKIDVLKAYGAEVHVCPTAVDPADPRSYYSVSDRLARETPGGWKPDQYANPANPQSHYESTGPEIWEQTDGRVTCFVTGVGTGGTISGTGRYLKEASGGRVRVVGVDPEGSVYSGGTGRPYLVEGVGEDFWPDAYDRSIADEIVAVSDGDSFAMTRRLAREEGLLVGGSCGMAVAGALRAAERLTRDDVVVVLLPDGGRGYLGKIYNDDWMADYGFLEQATQGTVGELLAGKGGATPELVHTHPNETVRDAIDILREYGVSQLPVVRAEPPVTAGEVVGSVDEKVLLDALFAGRASLSDRVEKHMSAPLPIIGSGEPVSAAVAEFGDADALVVHVDGKPAGVVTRQDVLGHLVGVAR
;
A
#
# COMPACT_ATOMS: atom_id res chain seq x y z
N MET A 1 19.22 -19.53 7.71
CA MET A 1 19.68 -20.19 6.45
C MET A 1 19.20 -21.64 6.52
N VAL A 2 18.12 -21.95 5.84
CA VAL A 2 17.68 -23.33 5.66
C VAL A 2 18.58 -23.92 4.59
N GLY A 3 19.55 -24.77 5.02
CA GLY A 3 20.50 -25.42 4.14
C GLY A 3 19.83 -26.51 3.31
N TRP A 4 19.67 -26.27 2.04
CA TRP A 4 19.38 -27.29 1.05
C TRP A 4 20.74 -27.85 0.56
N GLY A 5 20.97 -29.12 0.86
CA GLY A 5 22.13 -29.83 0.34
C GLY A 5 22.84 -30.75 1.32
N ALA A 6 22.23 -31.86 1.69
CA ALA A 6 22.96 -33.02 2.17
C ALA A 6 22.99 -34.06 1.02
N GLU A 7 24.16 -34.28 0.42
CA GLU A 7 24.41 -35.43 -0.46
C GLU A 7 24.17 -36.73 0.31
N ARG A 8 23.34 -37.62 -0.23
CA ARG A 8 23.04 -38.93 0.39
C ARG A 8 24.22 -39.87 0.19
N PRO A 9 24.69 -40.53 1.26
CA PRO A 9 25.62 -41.63 1.08
C PRO A 9 24.93 -42.82 0.39
N SER A 10 25.58 -43.40 -0.59
CA SER A 10 25.09 -44.55 -1.33
C SER A 10 25.05 -45.79 -0.42
N GLY A 11 23.81 -46.30 -0.14
CA GLY A 11 23.62 -47.56 0.58
C GLY A 11 22.73 -47.56 1.82
N ALA A 12 22.08 -46.45 2.16
CA ALA A 12 21.05 -46.42 3.19
C ALA A 12 19.72 -47.01 2.64
N PRO A 13 18.94 -47.75 3.47
CA PRO A 13 17.60 -48.18 3.09
C PRO A 13 16.78 -46.92 2.73
N ALA A 14 15.84 -47.09 1.77
CA ALA A 14 15.00 -45.98 1.33
C ALA A 14 14.29 -45.37 2.56
N GLU A 15 14.79 -44.24 3.07
CA GLU A 15 14.06 -43.43 4.03
C GLU A 15 12.72 -43.06 3.38
N GLU A 16 11.62 -43.35 4.07
CA GLU A 16 10.31 -42.83 3.70
C GLU A 16 10.47 -41.35 3.39
N VAL A 17 10.18 -40.96 2.16
CA VAL A 17 10.19 -39.58 1.76
C VAL A 17 9.06 -38.90 2.53
N CYS A 18 9.38 -38.31 3.67
CA CYS A 18 8.44 -37.56 4.48
C CYS A 18 8.13 -36.27 3.73
N VAL A 19 6.96 -36.21 3.10
CA VAL A 19 6.44 -34.98 2.49
C VAL A 19 6.09 -34.02 3.62
N GLN A 20 6.66 -32.81 3.59
CA GLN A 20 6.35 -31.77 4.56
C GLN A 20 5.16 -30.93 4.05
N TYR A 21 4.07 -30.95 4.76
CA TYR A 21 2.88 -30.14 4.50
C TYR A 21 2.16 -29.82 5.82
N VAL A 22 1.24 -28.86 5.76
CA VAL A 22 0.30 -28.56 6.86
C VAL A 22 -1.09 -29.08 6.49
N GLU A 23 -1.86 -29.51 7.45
CA GLU A 23 -3.21 -30.07 7.22
C GLU A 23 -4.22 -28.98 6.80
N ASN A 24 -4.02 -27.76 7.29
CA ASN A 24 -4.87 -26.64 6.97
C ASN A 24 -4.10 -25.29 7.07
N VAL A 25 -4.67 -24.26 6.47
CA VAL A 25 -4.04 -22.95 6.37
C VAL A 25 -3.87 -22.24 7.75
N ILE A 26 -4.66 -22.61 8.77
CA ILE A 26 -4.57 -22.01 10.11
C ILE A 26 -3.23 -22.37 10.77
N GLU A 27 -2.66 -23.53 10.47
CA GLU A 27 -1.36 -23.97 11.00
C GLU A 27 -0.18 -23.10 10.51
N LEU A 28 -0.41 -22.26 9.50
CA LEU A 28 0.57 -21.26 9.03
C LEU A 28 0.52 -19.94 9.82
N VAL A 29 -0.43 -19.80 10.74
CA VAL A 29 -0.54 -18.57 11.55
C VAL A 29 0.60 -18.52 12.56
N GLY A 30 1.29 -17.39 12.58
CA GLY A 30 2.47 -17.20 13.44
C GLY A 30 3.79 -17.51 12.74
N HIS A 31 4.84 -17.71 13.52
CA HIS A 31 6.22 -17.95 13.05
C HIS A 31 6.68 -16.94 11.99
N THR A 32 6.18 -15.71 12.07
CA THR A 32 6.52 -14.63 11.14
C THR A 32 7.97 -14.20 11.32
N PRO A 33 8.68 -13.84 10.22
CA PRO A 33 10.12 -13.52 10.30
C PRO A 33 10.38 -12.13 10.90
N LEU A 34 11.62 -11.95 11.34
CA LEU A 34 12.23 -10.65 11.56
C LEU A 34 13.04 -10.23 10.33
N VAL A 35 12.88 -8.97 9.91
CA VAL A 35 13.63 -8.35 8.81
C VAL A 35 14.39 -7.14 9.35
N ARG A 36 15.69 -7.06 9.09
CA ARG A 36 16.48 -5.89 9.47
C ARG A 36 16.13 -4.71 8.60
N LEU A 37 15.83 -3.57 9.22
CA LEU A 37 15.67 -2.28 8.54
C LEU A 37 17.04 -1.62 8.40
N THR A 38 17.43 -1.26 7.18
CA THR A 38 18.78 -0.76 6.87
C THR A 38 18.79 0.60 6.22
N SER A 39 17.82 0.88 5.37
CA SER A 39 17.75 2.12 4.60
C SER A 39 17.08 3.23 5.38
N VAL A 40 15.92 2.95 5.99
CA VAL A 40 15.18 3.94 6.78
C VAL A 40 15.86 4.28 8.12
N THR A 41 16.84 3.48 8.55
CA THR A 41 17.61 3.68 9.79
C THR A 41 18.94 4.42 9.60
N ARG A 42 19.33 4.78 8.36
CA ARG A 42 20.64 5.40 8.06
C ARG A 42 20.90 6.68 8.85
N ASP A 43 19.86 7.47 9.06
CA ASP A 43 19.97 8.77 9.72
C ASP A 43 20.20 8.69 11.24
N LEU A 44 20.07 7.49 11.84
CA LEU A 44 20.40 7.25 13.25
C LEU A 44 21.91 7.25 13.52
N GLY A 45 22.73 7.20 12.47
CA GLY A 45 24.18 7.28 12.56
C GLY A 45 24.88 5.95 12.90
N PRO A 46 26.22 6.00 13.13
CA PRO A 46 27.03 4.79 13.25
C PRO A 46 26.85 4.01 14.56
N ASP A 47 26.31 4.64 15.59
CA ASP A 47 26.02 4.03 16.89
C ASP A 47 24.55 3.55 17.00
N ALA A 48 23.83 3.48 15.88
CA ALA A 48 22.44 3.08 15.84
C ALA A 48 22.20 1.66 16.39
N PRO A 49 21.06 1.43 17.07
CA PRO A 49 20.65 0.09 17.49
C PRO A 49 20.35 -0.80 16.28
N LEU A 50 20.33 -2.11 16.53
CA LEU A 50 19.79 -3.06 15.55
C LEU A 50 18.26 -2.94 15.52
N VAL A 51 17.69 -2.45 14.41
CA VAL A 51 16.24 -2.33 14.24
C VAL A 51 15.71 -3.46 13.36
N LEU A 52 14.79 -4.24 13.91
CA LEU A 52 14.19 -5.41 13.27
C LEU A 52 12.68 -5.23 13.15
N ALA A 53 12.13 -5.48 11.97
CA ALA A 53 10.70 -5.49 11.70
C ALA A 53 10.12 -6.90 11.86
N LYS A 54 9.14 -7.09 12.74
CA LYS A 54 8.35 -8.32 12.86
C LYS A 54 7.23 -8.27 11.82
N VAL A 55 7.32 -9.10 10.78
CA VAL A 55 6.53 -8.96 9.55
C VAL A 55 5.24 -9.78 9.62
N GLU A 56 4.21 -9.22 10.25
CA GLU A 56 2.94 -9.91 10.52
C GLU A 56 2.02 -10.05 9.29
N TYR A 57 2.27 -9.34 8.19
CA TYR A 57 1.50 -9.56 6.97
C TYR A 57 1.81 -10.88 6.25
N LEU A 58 2.79 -11.64 6.73
CA LEU A 58 3.09 -12.99 6.25
C LEU A 58 2.20 -14.07 6.88
N ASN A 59 1.37 -13.73 7.86
CA ASN A 59 0.25 -14.60 8.23
C ASN A 59 -0.68 -14.85 7.02
N PRO A 60 -1.36 -15.99 6.92
CA PRO A 60 -2.14 -16.38 5.74
C PRO A 60 -3.28 -15.42 5.37
N GLY A 61 -3.92 -14.78 6.35
CA GLY A 61 -4.92 -13.73 6.14
C GLY A 61 -4.31 -12.33 5.92
N GLY A 62 -2.98 -12.21 5.96
CA GLY A 62 -2.25 -11.00 5.65
C GLY A 62 -2.09 -10.01 6.81
N SER A 63 -2.32 -10.42 8.05
CA SER A 63 -2.16 -9.53 9.20
C SER A 63 -1.93 -10.23 10.54
N VAL A 64 -1.52 -9.43 11.53
CA VAL A 64 -1.40 -9.83 12.94
C VAL A 64 -2.73 -10.34 13.53
N LYS A 65 -3.86 -9.99 12.95
CA LYS A 65 -5.19 -10.35 13.44
C LYS A 65 -5.54 -11.82 13.25
N ASP A 66 -4.83 -12.53 12.39
CA ASP A 66 -5.00 -13.99 12.24
C ASP A 66 -4.72 -14.71 13.57
N ARG A 67 -3.73 -14.23 14.33
CA ARG A 67 -3.37 -14.79 15.64
C ARG A 67 -4.53 -14.71 16.63
N ILE A 68 -5.12 -13.52 16.78
CA ILE A 68 -6.23 -13.33 17.73
C ILE A 68 -7.50 -14.04 17.26
N ALA A 69 -7.73 -14.14 15.95
CA ALA A 69 -8.89 -14.85 15.42
C ALA A 69 -8.86 -16.32 15.80
N VAL A 70 -7.73 -17.00 15.62
CA VAL A 70 -7.55 -18.41 16.04
C VAL A 70 -7.80 -18.53 17.55
N ARG A 71 -7.16 -17.72 18.36
CA ARG A 71 -7.20 -17.85 19.82
C ARG A 71 -8.58 -17.53 20.40
N MET A 72 -9.28 -16.50 19.87
CA MET A 72 -10.63 -16.16 20.31
C MET A 72 -11.63 -17.29 19.99
N VAL A 73 -11.51 -17.90 18.79
CA VAL A 73 -12.36 -19.02 18.40
C VAL A 73 -12.04 -20.25 19.26
N ASP A 74 -10.77 -20.59 19.49
CA ASP A 74 -10.36 -21.69 20.39
C ASP A 74 -10.98 -21.53 21.79
N ALA A 75 -10.90 -20.35 22.37
CA ALA A 75 -11.45 -20.04 23.68
C ALA A 75 -12.99 -20.15 23.69
N ALA A 76 -13.65 -19.72 22.62
CA ALA A 76 -15.11 -19.82 22.49
C ALA A 76 -15.59 -21.26 22.34
N GLU A 77 -14.88 -22.09 21.58
CA GLU A 77 -15.16 -23.54 21.45
C GLU A 77 -14.95 -24.23 22.80
N ALA A 78 -13.82 -23.99 23.46
CA ALA A 78 -13.50 -24.59 24.76
C ALA A 78 -14.52 -24.24 25.86
N SER A 79 -15.05 -23.02 25.85
CA SER A 79 -16.08 -22.57 26.79
C SER A 79 -17.50 -22.98 26.39
N GLY A 80 -17.72 -23.47 25.17
CA GLY A 80 -19.03 -23.77 24.59
C GLY A 80 -19.84 -22.53 24.18
N ALA A 81 -19.21 -21.34 24.16
CA ALA A 81 -19.81 -20.10 23.67
C ALA A 81 -20.04 -20.14 22.15
N LEU A 82 -19.14 -20.76 21.40
CA LEU A 82 -19.30 -21.08 19.99
C LEU A 82 -19.39 -22.59 19.82
N ARG A 83 -20.48 -23.05 19.20
CA ARG A 83 -20.75 -24.48 18.97
C ARG A 83 -20.63 -24.82 17.49
N PRO A 84 -20.35 -26.09 17.11
CA PRO A 84 -20.30 -26.51 15.72
C PRO A 84 -21.52 -26.02 14.92
N GLY A 85 -21.29 -25.44 13.74
CA GLY A 85 -22.32 -24.85 12.88
C GLY A 85 -22.83 -23.47 13.34
N GLY A 86 -22.27 -22.91 14.40
CA GLY A 86 -22.57 -21.56 14.89
C GLY A 86 -22.22 -20.45 13.91
N THR A 87 -22.52 -19.22 14.30
CA THR A 87 -22.29 -18.03 13.49
C THR A 87 -21.44 -17.01 14.25
N ILE A 88 -20.33 -16.61 13.68
CA ILE A 88 -19.48 -15.54 14.19
C ILE A 88 -20.04 -14.21 13.71
N VAL A 89 -20.36 -13.29 14.64
CA VAL A 89 -20.90 -11.97 14.34
C VAL A 89 -19.97 -10.92 14.94
N GLU A 90 -19.35 -10.07 14.11
CA GLU A 90 -18.38 -9.06 14.61
C GLU A 90 -18.54 -7.73 13.89
N PRO A 91 -18.49 -6.60 14.62
CA PRO A 91 -18.38 -5.27 14.03
C PRO A 91 -16.92 -5.07 13.60
N THR A 92 -16.62 -5.35 12.32
CA THR A 92 -15.25 -5.24 11.80
C THR A 92 -15.25 -4.90 10.33
N SER A 93 -14.34 -4.04 9.96
CA SER A 93 -14.15 -3.59 8.58
C SER A 93 -12.81 -4.00 7.98
N GLY A 94 -12.03 -4.82 8.67
CA GLY A 94 -10.66 -5.03 8.26
C GLY A 94 -10.10 -6.39 8.65
N ASN A 95 -8.85 -6.34 9.08
CA ASN A 95 -8.00 -7.52 9.30
C ASN A 95 -8.58 -8.55 10.27
N THR A 96 -9.31 -8.10 11.31
CA THR A 96 -9.96 -9.03 12.25
C THR A 96 -11.06 -9.85 11.57
N GLY A 97 -11.86 -9.23 10.70
CA GLY A 97 -12.87 -9.95 9.92
C GLY A 97 -12.25 -10.98 8.97
N ILE A 98 -11.12 -10.64 8.35
CA ILE A 98 -10.38 -11.57 7.47
C ILE A 98 -9.88 -12.77 8.27
N GLY A 99 -9.22 -12.54 9.41
CA GLY A 99 -8.74 -13.62 10.28
C GLY A 99 -9.87 -14.52 10.79
N LEU A 100 -10.99 -13.91 11.24
CA LEU A 100 -12.17 -14.68 11.67
C LEU A 100 -12.80 -15.49 10.51
N ALA A 101 -12.88 -14.90 9.31
CA ALA A 101 -13.41 -15.60 8.14
C ALA A 101 -12.52 -16.77 7.73
N LEU A 102 -11.19 -16.60 7.78
CA LEU A 102 -10.22 -17.67 7.53
C LEU A 102 -10.45 -18.87 8.47
N VAL A 103 -10.55 -18.60 9.78
CA VAL A 103 -10.79 -19.64 10.78
C VAL A 103 -12.16 -20.29 10.59
N ALA A 104 -13.19 -19.47 10.33
CA ALA A 104 -14.55 -19.92 10.13
C ALA A 104 -14.68 -20.91 8.96
N GLN A 105 -14.01 -20.61 7.83
CA GLN A 105 -14.00 -21.50 6.66
C GLN A 105 -13.39 -22.86 6.98
N GLN A 106 -12.32 -22.90 7.75
CA GLN A 106 -11.65 -24.14 8.10
C GLN A 106 -12.43 -24.99 9.13
N ARG A 107 -13.24 -24.33 9.98
CA ARG A 107 -13.97 -24.99 11.08
C ARG A 107 -15.48 -25.13 10.86
N GLY A 108 -15.98 -24.71 9.69
CA GLY A 108 -17.39 -24.86 9.31
C GLY A 108 -18.34 -23.89 10.04
N TYR A 109 -17.87 -22.69 10.40
CA TYR A 109 -18.68 -21.61 10.94
C TYR A 109 -19.17 -20.66 9.84
N ARG A 110 -20.30 -20.01 10.09
CA ARG A 110 -20.75 -18.88 9.27
C ARG A 110 -20.20 -17.57 9.85
N CYS A 111 -20.00 -16.58 8.98
CA CYS A 111 -19.61 -15.22 9.39
C CYS A 111 -20.64 -14.21 8.95
N VAL A 112 -20.99 -13.30 9.86
CA VAL A 112 -21.79 -12.09 9.61
C VAL A 112 -20.97 -10.90 10.13
N PHE A 113 -20.49 -10.05 9.22
CA PHE A 113 -19.71 -8.88 9.59
C PHE A 113 -20.52 -7.60 9.38
N VAL A 114 -20.37 -6.68 10.32
CA VAL A 114 -21.04 -5.37 10.26
C VAL A 114 -19.97 -4.31 10.09
N CYS A 115 -20.00 -3.62 8.94
CA CYS A 115 -19.00 -2.64 8.55
C CYS A 115 -19.60 -1.23 8.51
N PRO A 116 -18.87 -0.18 8.92
CA PRO A 116 -19.27 1.19 8.65
C PRO A 116 -19.14 1.53 7.14
N ASP A 117 -19.98 2.44 6.65
CA ASP A 117 -20.06 2.84 5.23
C ASP A 117 -18.80 3.52 4.67
N LYS A 118 -17.92 4.00 5.54
CA LYS A 118 -16.58 4.55 5.19
C LYS A 118 -15.55 3.51 4.75
N VAL A 119 -15.86 2.21 4.90
CA VAL A 119 -14.95 1.12 4.54
C VAL A 119 -14.87 0.96 3.03
N GLY A 120 -13.65 0.88 2.50
CA GLY A 120 -13.41 0.67 1.09
C GLY A 120 -14.03 -0.63 0.57
N LYS A 121 -14.54 -0.57 -0.67
CA LYS A 121 -15.22 -1.70 -1.33
C LYS A 121 -14.33 -2.95 -1.36
N GLU A 122 -13.02 -2.78 -1.58
CA GLU A 122 -12.05 -3.89 -1.67
C GLU A 122 -12.02 -4.73 -0.39
N LYS A 123 -12.09 -4.09 0.78
CA LYS A 123 -12.12 -4.79 2.08
C LYS A 123 -13.40 -5.60 2.25
N ILE A 124 -14.54 -5.03 1.85
CA ILE A 124 -15.84 -5.71 1.87
C ILE A 124 -15.82 -6.91 0.91
N ASP A 125 -15.26 -6.74 -0.28
CA ASP A 125 -15.18 -7.79 -1.29
C ASP A 125 -14.30 -8.97 -0.83
N VAL A 126 -13.21 -8.71 -0.10
CA VAL A 126 -12.39 -9.78 0.51
C VAL A 126 -13.19 -10.59 1.54
N LEU A 127 -13.96 -9.94 2.42
CA LEU A 127 -14.81 -10.65 3.39
C LEU A 127 -15.86 -11.52 2.69
N LYS A 128 -16.48 -11.01 1.64
CA LYS A 128 -17.44 -11.76 0.81
C LYS A 128 -16.79 -12.92 0.06
N ALA A 129 -15.54 -12.75 -0.41
CA ALA A 129 -14.79 -13.82 -1.07
C ALA A 129 -14.52 -15.01 -0.14
N TYR A 130 -14.36 -14.76 1.17
CA TYR A 130 -14.33 -15.80 2.19
C TYR A 130 -15.73 -16.38 2.54
N GLY A 131 -16.80 -15.92 1.88
CA GLY A 131 -18.17 -16.39 2.10
C GLY A 131 -18.90 -15.73 3.27
N ALA A 132 -18.40 -14.61 3.78
CA ALA A 132 -19.07 -13.88 4.86
C ALA A 132 -20.27 -13.08 4.33
N GLU A 133 -21.34 -13.02 5.13
CA GLU A 133 -22.41 -12.05 4.98
C GLU A 133 -21.92 -10.70 5.54
N VAL A 134 -22.11 -9.61 4.79
CA VAL A 134 -21.63 -8.28 5.19
C VAL A 134 -22.78 -7.28 5.18
N HIS A 135 -23.02 -6.66 6.34
CA HIS A 135 -23.96 -5.56 6.54
C HIS A 135 -23.19 -4.24 6.61
N VAL A 136 -23.62 -3.24 5.83
CA VAL A 136 -23.02 -1.89 5.84
C VAL A 136 -23.95 -0.94 6.60
N CYS A 137 -23.41 -0.26 7.59
CA CYS A 137 -24.13 0.66 8.48
C CYS A 137 -23.58 2.09 8.38
N PRO A 138 -24.40 3.13 8.64
CA PRO A 138 -23.94 4.51 8.63
C PRO A 138 -22.89 4.76 9.73
N THR A 139 -21.82 5.50 9.37
CA THR A 139 -20.77 5.92 10.31
C THR A 139 -21.19 7.14 11.13
N ALA A 140 -21.94 8.08 10.52
CA ALA A 140 -22.29 9.37 11.10
C ALA A 140 -23.51 9.29 12.03
N VAL A 141 -23.50 8.34 12.98
CA VAL A 141 -24.53 8.15 14.00
C VAL A 141 -23.89 7.90 15.36
N ASP A 142 -24.60 8.22 16.43
CA ASP A 142 -24.14 7.92 17.79
C ASP A 142 -23.93 6.40 17.97
N PRO A 143 -22.89 5.96 18.68
CA PRO A 143 -22.68 4.53 18.95
C PRO A 143 -23.88 3.81 19.55
N ALA A 144 -24.71 4.50 20.35
CA ALA A 144 -25.94 3.96 20.92
C ALA A 144 -27.15 3.98 19.96
N ASP A 145 -27.04 4.61 18.78
CA ASP A 145 -28.09 4.60 17.76
C ASP A 145 -28.34 3.16 17.30
N PRO A 146 -29.60 2.69 17.19
CA PRO A 146 -29.92 1.35 16.71
C PRO A 146 -29.37 1.02 15.32
N ARG A 147 -29.02 2.03 14.51
CA ARG A 147 -28.43 1.89 13.17
C ARG A 147 -26.91 1.82 13.19
N SER A 148 -26.26 2.12 14.34
CA SER A 148 -24.81 2.05 14.44
C SER A 148 -24.31 0.63 14.19
N TYR A 149 -23.12 0.49 13.63
CA TYR A 149 -22.55 -0.82 13.35
C TYR A 149 -22.31 -1.64 14.64
N TYR A 150 -22.11 -1.00 15.78
CA TYR A 150 -22.06 -1.65 17.09
C TYR A 150 -23.42 -2.23 17.49
N SER A 151 -24.48 -1.39 17.51
CA SER A 151 -25.82 -1.81 17.88
C SER A 151 -26.40 -2.88 16.95
N VAL A 152 -26.14 -2.76 15.64
CA VAL A 152 -26.53 -3.76 14.65
C VAL A 152 -25.82 -5.08 14.88
N SER A 153 -24.50 -5.08 15.15
CA SER A 153 -23.76 -6.31 15.43
C SER A 153 -24.25 -6.99 16.71
N ASP A 154 -24.52 -6.24 17.76
CA ASP A 154 -25.07 -6.78 19.00
C ASP A 154 -26.45 -7.41 18.82
N ARG A 155 -27.29 -6.75 18.02
CA ARG A 155 -28.61 -7.29 17.68
C ARG A 155 -28.49 -8.57 16.87
N LEU A 156 -27.68 -8.57 15.82
CA LEU A 156 -27.49 -9.76 14.96
C LEU A 156 -26.90 -10.93 15.75
N ALA A 157 -25.95 -10.69 16.65
CA ALA A 157 -25.39 -11.73 17.50
C ALA A 157 -26.45 -12.39 18.39
N ARG A 158 -27.41 -11.59 18.94
CA ARG A 158 -28.51 -12.11 19.78
C ARG A 158 -29.60 -12.81 18.97
N GLU A 159 -29.94 -12.29 17.80
CA GLU A 159 -31.06 -12.78 16.96
C GLU A 159 -30.67 -14.01 16.11
N THR A 160 -29.37 -14.15 15.81
CA THR A 160 -28.88 -15.27 14.99
C THR A 160 -28.78 -16.55 15.83
N PRO A 161 -29.42 -17.66 15.44
CA PRO A 161 -29.28 -18.93 16.16
C PRO A 161 -27.82 -19.39 16.18
N GLY A 162 -27.27 -19.61 17.39
CA GLY A 162 -25.86 -19.95 17.59
C GLY A 162 -24.91 -18.78 17.28
N GLY A 163 -25.41 -17.54 17.30
CA GLY A 163 -24.60 -16.33 17.13
C GLY A 163 -23.66 -16.12 18.32
N TRP A 164 -22.39 -15.86 18.01
CA TRP A 164 -21.34 -15.50 18.95
C TRP A 164 -20.59 -14.27 18.47
N LYS A 165 -20.37 -13.31 19.39
CA LYS A 165 -19.61 -12.08 19.13
C LYS A 165 -18.23 -12.23 19.76
N PRO A 166 -17.13 -12.22 18.98
CA PRO A 166 -15.77 -12.26 19.49
C PRO A 166 -15.41 -11.11 20.41
N ASP A 167 -15.80 -9.89 20.05
CA ASP A 167 -15.52 -8.65 20.77
C ASP A 167 -14.01 -8.43 21.02
N GLN A 168 -13.27 -8.15 19.97
CA GLN A 168 -11.82 -8.00 20.04
C GLN A 168 -11.33 -6.92 21.04
N TYR A 169 -12.19 -5.98 21.43
CA TYR A 169 -11.86 -4.89 22.34
C TYR A 169 -11.91 -5.29 23.82
N ALA A 170 -12.75 -6.25 24.17
CA ALA A 170 -12.92 -6.70 25.55
C ALA A 170 -12.48 -8.17 25.77
N ASN A 171 -12.27 -8.95 24.71
CA ASN A 171 -11.96 -10.36 24.80
C ASN A 171 -10.54 -10.62 25.35
N PRO A 172 -10.39 -11.28 26.53
CA PRO A 172 -9.08 -11.57 27.10
C PRO A 172 -8.23 -12.52 26.25
N ALA A 173 -8.83 -13.30 25.34
CA ALA A 173 -8.11 -14.15 24.41
C ALA A 173 -7.29 -13.33 23.38
N ASN A 174 -7.63 -12.05 23.16
CA ASN A 174 -6.83 -11.18 22.30
C ASN A 174 -5.42 -10.93 22.87
N PRO A 175 -5.20 -10.29 24.03
CA PRO A 175 -3.85 -10.16 24.58
C PRO A 175 -3.21 -11.51 24.92
N GLN A 176 -3.99 -12.52 25.31
CA GLN A 176 -3.46 -13.85 25.59
C GLN A 176 -2.84 -14.50 24.34
N SER A 177 -3.42 -14.32 23.15
CA SER A 177 -2.85 -14.78 21.89
C SER A 177 -1.39 -14.30 21.70
N HIS A 178 -1.17 -13.01 21.95
CA HIS A 178 0.16 -12.40 21.78
C HIS A 178 1.14 -12.79 22.88
N TYR A 179 0.64 -13.02 24.10
CA TYR A 179 1.44 -13.54 25.20
C TYR A 179 1.94 -14.95 24.91
N GLU A 180 1.09 -15.80 24.31
CA GLU A 180 1.41 -17.21 24.03
C GLU A 180 2.16 -17.42 22.70
N SER A 181 2.15 -16.45 21.79
CA SER A 181 2.76 -16.63 20.47
C SER A 181 3.74 -15.51 20.09
N THR A 182 3.29 -14.27 19.90
CA THR A 182 4.11 -13.16 19.38
C THR A 182 5.28 -12.83 20.29
N GLY A 183 5.04 -12.80 21.61
CA GLY A 183 6.08 -12.55 22.61
C GLY A 183 7.16 -13.62 22.61
N PRO A 184 6.81 -14.91 22.76
CA PRO A 184 7.77 -16.03 22.67
C PRO A 184 8.57 -16.05 21.37
N GLU A 185 7.90 -15.84 20.20
CA GLU A 185 8.60 -15.81 18.91
C GLU A 185 9.65 -14.71 18.85
N ILE A 186 9.33 -13.48 19.29
CA ILE A 186 10.29 -12.37 19.31
C ILE A 186 11.46 -12.67 20.24
N TRP A 187 11.18 -13.21 21.43
CA TRP A 187 12.19 -13.57 22.39
C TRP A 187 13.16 -14.60 21.85
N GLU A 188 12.63 -15.68 21.26
CA GLU A 188 13.42 -16.75 20.66
C GLU A 188 14.22 -16.25 19.45
N GLN A 189 13.57 -15.54 18.53
CA GLN A 189 14.20 -15.02 17.29
C GLN A 189 15.34 -14.04 17.58
N THR A 190 15.31 -13.34 18.71
CA THR A 190 16.38 -12.42 19.14
C THR A 190 17.37 -13.06 20.11
N ASP A 191 17.24 -14.34 20.40
CA ASP A 191 18.04 -15.03 21.41
C ASP A 191 18.02 -14.29 22.78
N GLY A 192 16.84 -13.79 23.16
CA GLY A 192 16.65 -13.00 24.38
C GLY A 192 17.33 -11.63 24.41
N ARG A 193 17.84 -11.14 23.28
CA ARG A 193 18.59 -9.88 23.20
C ARG A 193 17.74 -8.65 22.89
N VAL A 194 16.44 -8.80 22.64
CA VAL A 194 15.55 -7.65 22.45
C VAL A 194 15.59 -6.74 23.69
N THR A 195 15.84 -5.45 23.50
CA THR A 195 15.87 -4.42 24.56
C THR A 195 14.70 -3.46 24.47
N CYS A 196 14.12 -3.29 23.27
CA CYS A 196 12.98 -2.42 23.04
C CYS A 196 11.98 -3.07 22.08
N PHE A 197 10.72 -3.15 22.47
CA PHE A 197 9.59 -3.58 21.63
C PHE A 197 8.70 -2.41 21.30
N VAL A 198 8.42 -2.20 20.02
CA VAL A 198 7.62 -1.09 19.51
C VAL A 198 6.44 -1.61 18.70
N THR A 199 5.24 -1.11 18.95
CA THR A 199 4.05 -1.47 18.18
C THR A 199 3.02 -0.35 18.15
N GLY A 200 2.27 -0.22 17.06
CA GLY A 200 1.06 0.59 17.02
C GLY A 200 0.00 0.05 17.98
N VAL A 201 -0.77 0.93 18.60
CA VAL A 201 -1.80 0.59 19.58
C VAL A 201 -3.18 0.80 18.94
N GLY A 202 -3.94 -0.29 18.73
CA GLY A 202 -5.36 -0.28 18.40
C GLY A 202 -6.15 -0.86 19.58
N THR A 203 -6.66 -2.10 19.51
CA THR A 203 -7.36 -2.76 20.62
C THR A 203 -6.50 -2.94 21.89
N GLY A 204 -5.21 -2.68 21.82
CA GLY A 204 -4.27 -2.86 22.93
C GLY A 204 -3.79 -4.30 23.14
N GLY A 205 -4.38 -5.30 22.46
CA GLY A 205 -4.04 -6.70 22.68
C GLY A 205 -2.59 -7.04 22.35
N THR A 206 -2.09 -6.55 21.21
CA THR A 206 -0.69 -6.81 20.77
C THR A 206 0.32 -6.27 21.79
N ILE A 207 0.20 -5.00 22.18
CA ILE A 207 1.13 -4.38 23.12
C ILE A 207 1.04 -5.02 24.49
N SER A 208 -0.18 -5.30 24.98
CA SER A 208 -0.40 -5.88 26.30
C SER A 208 0.15 -7.31 26.40
N GLY A 209 -0.20 -8.18 25.43
CA GLY A 209 0.22 -9.57 25.46
C GLY A 209 1.72 -9.74 25.20
N THR A 210 2.21 -9.17 24.11
CA THR A 210 3.65 -9.26 23.76
C THR A 210 4.51 -8.56 24.81
N GLY A 211 4.13 -7.33 25.20
CA GLY A 211 4.88 -6.54 26.17
C GLY A 211 4.96 -7.23 27.53
N ARG A 212 3.86 -7.81 28.02
CA ARG A 212 3.84 -8.59 29.27
C ARG A 212 4.84 -9.76 29.20
N TYR A 213 4.75 -10.57 28.15
CA TYR A 213 5.67 -11.70 27.98
C TYR A 213 7.15 -11.26 27.97
N LEU A 214 7.47 -10.24 27.15
CA LEU A 214 8.84 -9.76 27.01
C LEU A 214 9.39 -9.17 28.32
N LYS A 215 8.57 -8.44 29.09
CA LYS A 215 8.94 -7.93 30.42
C LYS A 215 9.17 -9.07 31.40
N GLU A 216 8.32 -10.07 31.46
CA GLU A 216 8.48 -11.24 32.31
C GLU A 216 9.74 -12.04 31.93
N ALA A 217 9.92 -12.38 30.67
CA ALA A 217 11.07 -13.15 30.18
C ALA A 217 12.42 -12.44 30.39
N SER A 218 12.42 -11.11 30.30
CA SER A 218 13.63 -10.30 30.49
C SER A 218 13.90 -9.90 31.95
N GLY A 219 12.99 -10.19 32.89
CA GLY A 219 13.06 -9.66 34.24
C GLY A 219 12.88 -8.13 34.30
N GLY A 220 12.01 -7.59 33.47
CA GLY A 220 11.66 -6.17 33.41
C GLY A 220 12.61 -5.29 32.58
N ARG A 221 13.57 -5.86 31.88
CA ARG A 221 14.60 -5.08 31.13
C ARG A 221 14.11 -4.59 29.77
N VAL A 222 13.18 -5.29 29.11
CA VAL A 222 12.65 -4.88 27.82
C VAL A 222 11.74 -3.67 28.01
N ARG A 223 12.07 -2.58 27.29
CA ARG A 223 11.23 -1.40 27.19
C ARG A 223 10.13 -1.62 26.17
N VAL A 224 8.91 -1.24 26.51
CA VAL A 224 7.74 -1.38 25.64
C VAL A 224 7.24 0.02 25.24
N VAL A 225 7.25 0.31 23.93
CA VAL A 225 6.83 1.58 23.36
C VAL A 225 5.58 1.38 22.52
N GLY A 226 4.50 2.05 22.88
CA GLY A 226 3.30 2.15 22.07
C GLY A 226 3.43 3.31 21.09
N VAL A 227 2.91 3.15 19.88
CA VAL A 227 2.83 4.23 18.90
C VAL A 227 1.37 4.47 18.57
N ASP A 228 0.97 5.74 18.61
CA ASP A 228 -0.43 6.18 18.55
C ASP A 228 -0.59 7.30 17.53
N PRO A 229 -1.68 7.33 16.73
CA PRO A 229 -1.92 8.47 15.86
C PRO A 229 -2.26 9.73 16.66
N GLU A 230 -1.79 10.87 16.20
CA GLU A 230 -2.18 12.15 16.77
C GLU A 230 -3.68 12.33 16.74
N GLY A 231 -4.29 12.58 17.90
CA GLY A 231 -5.73 12.73 18.06
C GLY A 231 -6.39 11.59 18.83
N SER A 232 -5.79 10.41 18.90
CA SER A 232 -6.25 9.29 19.71
C SER A 232 -6.07 9.56 21.21
N VAL A 233 -6.84 8.85 22.05
CA VAL A 233 -6.81 9.03 23.52
C VAL A 233 -5.56 8.48 24.18
N TYR A 234 -4.82 7.57 23.55
CA TYR A 234 -3.67 6.89 24.18
C TYR A 234 -2.48 7.83 24.38
N SER A 235 -2.27 8.75 23.45
CA SER A 235 -1.21 9.78 23.53
C SER A 235 -1.69 11.09 24.19
N GLY A 236 -2.87 11.10 24.85
CA GLY A 236 -3.44 12.27 25.50
C GLY A 236 -4.30 13.14 24.59
N GLY A 237 -4.66 12.66 23.41
CA GLY A 237 -5.60 13.32 22.50
C GLY A 237 -7.04 13.28 23.02
N THR A 238 -7.93 13.99 22.32
CA THR A 238 -9.35 14.15 22.67
C THR A 238 -10.30 13.37 21.76
N GLY A 239 -9.80 12.38 21.01
CA GLY A 239 -10.57 11.63 20.02
C GLY A 239 -10.77 12.41 18.71
N ARG A 240 -9.80 13.25 18.29
CA ARG A 240 -9.86 13.94 16.99
C ARG A 240 -9.67 12.95 15.84
N PRO A 241 -10.32 13.18 14.69
CA PRO A 241 -10.16 12.32 13.51
C PRO A 241 -8.70 12.23 13.04
N TYR A 242 -8.29 11.04 12.61
CA TYR A 242 -7.04 10.72 11.94
C TYR A 242 -7.32 9.71 10.81
N LEU A 243 -6.36 9.50 9.89
CA LEU A 243 -6.54 8.71 8.68
C LEU A 243 -5.83 7.36 8.72
N VAL A 244 -4.86 7.16 9.62
CA VAL A 244 -4.21 5.86 9.82
C VAL A 244 -5.23 4.86 10.32
N GLU A 245 -5.34 3.72 9.63
CA GLU A 245 -6.33 2.69 9.93
C GLU A 245 -5.77 1.61 10.87
N GLY A 246 -6.64 1.06 11.74
CA GLY A 246 -6.34 -0.10 12.60
C GLY A 246 -5.54 0.20 13.86
N VAL A 247 -5.34 1.46 14.18
CA VAL A 247 -4.65 1.97 15.37
C VAL A 247 -5.37 3.21 15.90
N GLY A 248 -5.12 3.56 17.16
CA GLY A 248 -5.79 4.66 17.84
C GLY A 248 -7.24 4.36 18.16
N GLU A 249 -7.77 4.98 19.21
CA GLU A 249 -9.17 4.88 19.61
C GLU A 249 -9.61 6.20 20.27
N ASP A 250 -10.92 6.37 20.46
CA ASP A 250 -11.55 7.44 21.21
C ASP A 250 -11.99 6.99 22.62
N PHE A 251 -11.73 5.73 22.97
CA PHE A 251 -11.97 5.11 24.27
C PHE A 251 -10.81 4.17 24.66
N TRP A 252 -10.85 3.64 25.87
CA TRP A 252 -9.87 2.69 26.39
C TRP A 252 -10.43 1.27 26.38
N PRO A 253 -9.93 0.38 25.50
CA PRO A 253 -10.37 -1.02 25.45
C PRO A 253 -9.97 -1.82 26.69
N ASP A 254 -10.79 -2.78 27.11
CA ASP A 254 -10.48 -3.69 28.23
C ASP A 254 -9.29 -4.62 27.91
N ALA A 255 -9.05 -4.91 26.63
CA ALA A 255 -7.90 -5.70 26.16
C ALA A 255 -6.56 -4.94 26.30
N TYR A 256 -6.58 -3.64 26.61
CA TYR A 256 -5.38 -2.82 26.77
C TYR A 256 -4.97 -2.65 28.23
N ASP A 257 -3.90 -3.32 28.63
CA ASP A 257 -3.26 -3.09 29.93
C ASP A 257 -2.32 -1.86 29.84
N ARG A 258 -2.78 -0.73 30.40
CA ARG A 258 -2.05 0.55 30.38
C ARG A 258 -0.70 0.51 31.12
N SER A 259 -0.50 -0.45 32.01
CA SER A 259 0.72 -0.56 32.82
C SER A 259 1.89 -1.16 32.01
N ILE A 260 1.62 -1.72 30.85
CA ILE A 260 2.63 -2.41 30.03
C ILE A 260 3.51 -1.45 29.24
N ALA A 261 2.93 -0.38 28.69
CA ALA A 261 3.67 0.61 27.92
C ALA A 261 4.52 1.49 28.86
N ASP A 262 5.83 1.58 28.59
CA ASP A 262 6.74 2.50 29.28
C ASP A 262 6.69 3.90 28.67
N GLU A 263 6.29 3.99 27.39
CA GLU A 263 6.14 5.24 26.64
C GLU A 263 5.07 5.06 25.57
N ILE A 264 4.33 6.16 25.29
CA ILE A 264 3.47 6.28 24.10
C ILE A 264 4.00 7.43 23.24
N VAL A 265 4.29 7.14 21.98
CA VAL A 265 4.79 8.11 20.99
C VAL A 265 3.66 8.47 20.04
N ALA A 266 3.27 9.73 20.00
CA ALA A 266 2.30 10.23 19.02
C ALA A 266 2.98 10.45 17.66
N VAL A 267 2.32 10.03 16.57
CA VAL A 267 2.81 10.20 15.19
C VAL A 267 1.67 10.76 14.33
N SER A 268 1.98 11.76 13.52
CA SER A 268 1.03 12.35 12.57
C SER A 268 0.69 11.39 11.42
N ASP A 269 -0.46 11.60 10.76
CA ASP A 269 -0.82 10.89 9.53
C ASP A 269 0.25 11.10 8.43
N GLY A 270 0.74 12.34 8.29
CA GLY A 270 1.76 12.68 7.31
C GLY A 270 3.06 11.89 7.49
N ASP A 271 3.60 11.85 8.71
CA ASP A 271 4.82 11.07 9.03
C ASP A 271 4.57 9.57 8.84
N SER A 272 3.39 9.10 9.21
CA SER A 272 2.98 7.70 9.07
C SER A 272 2.96 7.27 7.61
N PHE A 273 2.35 8.07 6.73
CA PHE A 273 2.23 7.75 5.30
C PHE A 273 3.54 7.95 4.54
N ALA A 274 4.31 8.99 4.88
CA ALA A 274 5.65 9.17 4.33
C ALA A 274 6.55 7.98 4.63
N MET A 275 6.58 7.51 5.90
CA MET A 275 7.35 6.33 6.30
C MET A 275 6.81 5.03 5.66
N THR A 276 5.49 4.87 5.52
CA THR A 276 4.89 3.72 4.81
C THR A 276 5.41 3.62 3.37
N ARG A 277 5.46 4.73 2.66
CA ARG A 277 5.98 4.80 1.29
C ARG A 277 7.50 4.56 1.23
N ARG A 278 8.26 5.06 2.21
CA ARG A 278 9.69 4.79 2.34
C ARG A 278 9.98 3.32 2.58
N LEU A 279 9.22 2.64 3.44
CA LEU A 279 9.36 1.19 3.67
C LEU A 279 9.18 0.38 2.38
N ALA A 280 8.21 0.75 1.54
CA ALA A 280 8.02 0.09 0.25
C ALA A 280 9.18 0.36 -0.73
N ARG A 281 9.64 1.61 -0.83
CA ARG A 281 10.64 2.03 -1.82
C ARG A 281 12.08 1.73 -1.41
N GLU A 282 12.38 1.80 -0.11
CA GLU A 282 13.76 1.72 0.40
C GLU A 282 14.07 0.36 1.04
N GLU A 283 13.07 -0.35 1.58
CA GLU A 283 13.23 -1.66 2.25
C GLU A 283 12.55 -2.82 1.50
N GLY A 284 11.75 -2.52 0.45
CA GLY A 284 10.96 -3.53 -0.27
C GLY A 284 9.77 -4.07 0.53
N LEU A 285 9.38 -3.41 1.60
CA LEU A 285 8.29 -3.80 2.50
C LEU A 285 7.01 -3.04 2.14
N LEU A 286 6.13 -3.66 1.33
CA LEU A 286 4.83 -3.09 0.98
C LEU A 286 3.84 -3.35 2.13
N VAL A 287 3.58 -2.33 2.94
CA VAL A 287 2.87 -2.42 4.24
C VAL A 287 1.73 -1.40 4.37
N GLY A 288 0.87 -1.55 5.37
CA GLY A 288 -0.19 -0.59 5.69
C GLY A 288 0.30 0.65 6.44
N GLY A 289 -0.58 1.67 6.58
CA GLY A 289 -0.25 2.95 7.21
C GLY A 289 0.20 2.84 8.67
N SER A 290 -0.40 1.93 9.42
CA SER A 290 -0.02 1.66 10.81
C SER A 290 1.39 1.08 10.96
N CYS A 291 1.93 0.43 9.92
CA CYS A 291 3.31 -0.03 9.91
C CYS A 291 4.29 1.16 9.80
N GLY A 292 4.01 2.11 8.89
CA GLY A 292 4.80 3.33 8.77
C GLY A 292 4.76 4.15 10.06
N MET A 293 3.58 4.26 10.66
CA MET A 293 3.42 4.90 11.98
C MET A 293 4.30 4.21 13.04
N ALA A 294 4.24 2.89 13.13
CA ALA A 294 5.03 2.13 14.11
C ALA A 294 6.55 2.30 13.89
N VAL A 295 7.02 2.30 12.63
CA VAL A 295 8.43 2.52 12.31
C VAL A 295 8.85 3.96 12.59
N ALA A 296 8.04 4.97 12.25
CA ALA A 296 8.33 6.36 12.59
C ALA A 296 8.48 6.55 14.11
N GLY A 297 7.58 5.95 14.90
CA GLY A 297 7.70 5.93 16.35
C GLY A 297 8.91 5.15 16.86
N ALA A 298 9.25 4.03 16.21
CA ALA A 298 10.44 3.24 16.56
C ALA A 298 11.73 4.02 16.31
N LEU A 299 11.85 4.77 15.22
CA LEU A 299 13.01 5.60 14.93
C LEU A 299 13.15 6.73 15.96
N ARG A 300 12.07 7.39 16.37
CA ARG A 300 12.09 8.39 17.46
C ARG A 300 12.54 7.79 18.80
N ALA A 301 12.09 6.57 19.11
CA ALA A 301 12.55 5.86 20.32
C ALA A 301 14.03 5.45 20.22
N ALA A 302 14.50 5.09 19.02
CA ALA A 302 15.85 4.63 18.73
C ALA A 302 16.91 5.74 18.85
N GLU A 303 16.55 7.03 18.74
CA GLU A 303 17.47 8.16 18.92
C GLU A 303 18.16 8.18 20.29
N ARG A 304 17.58 7.50 21.29
CA ARG A 304 18.09 7.41 22.67
C ARG A 304 18.78 6.08 22.96
N LEU A 305 18.90 5.21 21.97
CA LEU A 305 19.46 3.87 22.07
C LEU A 305 20.81 3.81 21.34
N THR A 306 21.57 2.75 21.61
CA THR A 306 22.92 2.57 21.10
C THR A 306 23.04 1.27 20.30
N ARG A 307 24.22 1.01 19.75
CA ARG A 307 24.54 -0.22 19.01
C ARG A 307 24.36 -1.52 19.83
N ASP A 308 24.32 -1.41 21.16
CA ASP A 308 24.14 -2.57 22.05
C ASP A 308 22.68 -2.94 22.20
N ASP A 309 21.77 -2.09 21.71
CA ASP A 309 20.33 -2.28 21.78
C ASP A 309 19.77 -3.02 20.56
N VAL A 310 18.72 -3.79 20.79
CA VAL A 310 17.94 -4.49 19.77
C VAL A 310 16.49 -4.03 19.86
N VAL A 311 16.05 -3.30 18.84
CA VAL A 311 14.69 -2.80 18.71
C VAL A 311 13.90 -3.73 17.79
N VAL A 312 12.74 -4.22 18.25
CA VAL A 312 11.81 -4.97 17.41
C VAL A 312 10.54 -4.12 17.24
N VAL A 313 10.25 -3.73 15.99
CA VAL A 313 9.02 -3.03 15.62
C VAL A 313 8.06 -3.97 14.89
N LEU A 314 6.80 -4.04 15.34
CA LEU A 314 5.80 -4.92 14.73
C LEU A 314 5.09 -4.21 13.58
N LEU A 315 5.07 -4.86 12.39
CA LEU A 315 4.39 -4.42 11.18
C LEU A 315 3.09 -5.24 11.01
N PRO A 316 1.93 -4.69 11.40
CA PRO A 316 0.72 -5.47 11.58
C PRO A 316 0.07 -6.00 10.30
N ASP A 317 0.20 -5.33 9.14
CA ASP A 317 -0.47 -5.75 7.91
C ASP A 317 0.26 -5.35 6.62
N GLY A 318 -0.19 -5.90 5.48
CA GLY A 318 0.35 -5.63 4.16
C GLY A 318 -0.31 -4.44 3.45
N GLY A 319 0.42 -3.85 2.48
CA GLY A 319 0.02 -2.64 1.78
C GLY A 319 -0.98 -2.82 0.63
N ARG A 320 -1.29 -4.05 0.21
CA ARG A 320 -2.17 -4.29 -0.96
C ARG A 320 -3.58 -3.71 -0.81
N GLY A 321 -4.10 -3.61 0.41
CA GLY A 321 -5.38 -2.98 0.71
C GLY A 321 -5.36 -1.44 0.75
N TYR A 322 -4.21 -0.81 0.45
CA TYR A 322 -4.00 0.63 0.55
C TYR A 322 -3.50 1.28 -0.74
N LEU A 323 -3.50 0.51 -1.87
CA LEU A 323 -3.01 1.00 -3.17
C LEU A 323 -3.81 2.19 -3.69
N GLY A 324 -5.11 2.24 -3.45
CA GLY A 324 -5.98 3.37 -3.80
C GLY A 324 -5.94 4.55 -2.82
N LYS A 325 -5.11 4.49 -1.76
CA LYS A 325 -4.98 5.51 -0.72
C LYS A 325 -3.52 5.95 -0.56
N ILE A 326 -2.81 5.44 0.43
CA ILE A 326 -1.44 5.84 0.81
C ILE A 326 -0.44 5.71 -0.35
N TYR A 327 -0.67 4.78 -1.27
CA TYR A 327 0.18 4.56 -2.45
C TYR A 327 -0.32 5.25 -3.72
N ASN A 328 -1.46 5.94 -3.66
CA ASN A 328 -2.00 6.77 -4.73
C ASN A 328 -1.60 8.23 -4.49
N ASP A 329 -0.91 8.84 -5.46
CA ASP A 329 -0.40 10.20 -5.33
C ASP A 329 -1.53 11.24 -5.31
N ASP A 330 -2.62 11.02 -6.09
CA ASP A 330 -3.79 11.92 -6.09
C ASP A 330 -4.45 11.93 -4.72
N TRP A 331 -4.69 10.74 -4.13
CA TRP A 331 -5.25 10.64 -2.80
C TRP A 331 -4.36 11.33 -1.74
N MET A 332 -3.04 11.14 -1.82
CA MET A 332 -2.09 11.78 -0.91
C MET A 332 -2.10 13.30 -1.05
N ALA A 333 -2.25 13.80 -2.27
CA ALA A 333 -2.33 15.23 -2.58
C ALA A 333 -3.66 15.84 -2.12
N ASP A 334 -4.80 15.15 -2.34
CA ASP A 334 -6.13 15.58 -1.90
C ASP A 334 -6.22 15.77 -0.38
N TYR A 335 -5.46 14.97 0.37
CA TYR A 335 -5.34 15.08 1.83
C TYR A 335 -4.18 15.97 2.31
N GLY A 336 -3.43 16.60 1.38
CA GLY A 336 -2.35 17.54 1.70
C GLY A 336 -1.06 16.89 2.19
N PHE A 337 -0.84 15.59 1.93
CA PHE A 337 0.37 14.86 2.30
C PHE A 337 1.46 14.87 1.22
N LEU A 338 1.11 15.25 0.01
CA LEU A 338 2.02 15.59 -1.07
C LEU A 338 1.64 16.98 -1.59
N GLU A 339 2.64 17.75 -2.00
CA GLU A 339 2.34 18.89 -2.86
C GLU A 339 1.65 18.34 -4.09
N GLN A 340 0.47 18.87 -4.43
CA GLN A 340 -0.18 18.52 -5.68
C GLN A 340 0.86 18.69 -6.78
N ALA A 341 1.12 17.64 -7.52
CA ALA A 341 1.69 17.78 -8.85
C ALA A 341 0.62 18.54 -9.64
N THR A 342 0.71 19.86 -9.63
CA THR A 342 -0.29 20.84 -10.11
C THR A 342 -0.49 20.79 -11.62
N GLN A 343 -0.19 19.68 -12.29
CA GLN A 343 0.03 19.67 -13.71
C GLN A 343 -0.71 18.59 -14.51
N GLY A 344 -1.66 17.86 -13.94
CA GLY A 344 -2.41 16.86 -14.69
C GLY A 344 -1.54 15.77 -15.34
N THR A 345 -2.15 14.94 -16.18
CA THR A 345 -1.46 13.93 -16.99
C THR A 345 -1.19 14.44 -18.41
N VAL A 346 -0.22 13.84 -19.07
CA VAL A 346 0.07 14.10 -20.49
C VAL A 346 -1.16 13.77 -21.37
N GLY A 347 -1.99 12.80 -20.98
CA GLY A 347 -3.23 12.46 -21.64
C GLY A 347 -4.27 13.59 -21.53
N GLU A 348 -4.41 14.20 -20.35
CA GLU A 348 -5.29 15.38 -20.15
C GLU A 348 -4.78 16.59 -20.93
N LEU A 349 -3.44 16.80 -20.96
CA LEU A 349 -2.82 17.84 -21.77
C LEU A 349 -3.14 17.62 -23.26
N LEU A 350 -3.03 16.40 -23.77
CA LEU A 350 -3.34 16.06 -25.15
C LEU A 350 -4.85 16.26 -25.45
N ALA A 351 -5.74 15.81 -24.58
CA ALA A 351 -7.19 15.96 -24.70
C ALA A 351 -7.63 17.44 -24.66
N GLY A 352 -6.92 18.27 -23.90
CA GLY A 352 -7.18 19.71 -23.80
C GLY A 352 -6.82 20.51 -25.05
N LYS A 353 -6.11 19.92 -26.02
CA LYS A 353 -5.78 20.55 -27.32
C LYS A 353 -7.00 20.84 -28.23
N GLY A 354 -8.17 20.48 -27.81
CA GLY A 354 -9.52 20.68 -28.39
C GLY A 354 -9.57 21.30 -29.77
N GLY A 355 -10.08 20.55 -30.77
CA GLY A 355 -10.32 21.01 -32.13
C GLY A 355 -10.68 19.83 -33.04
N ALA A 356 -11.06 20.09 -34.28
CA ALA A 356 -11.36 19.08 -35.31
C ALA A 356 -10.04 18.46 -35.90
N THR A 357 -8.98 18.37 -35.10
CA THR A 357 -7.72 17.75 -35.52
C THR A 357 -7.82 16.22 -35.43
N PRO A 358 -7.23 15.46 -36.38
CA PRO A 358 -7.08 14.01 -36.28
C PRO A 358 -6.32 13.63 -35.02
N GLU A 359 -6.56 12.42 -34.46
CA GLU A 359 -5.85 11.90 -33.27
C GLU A 359 -4.32 11.99 -33.44
N LEU A 360 -3.80 11.72 -34.64
CA LEU A 360 -2.37 11.88 -34.96
C LEU A 360 -2.20 12.63 -36.27
N VAL A 361 -1.78 13.89 -36.22
CA VAL A 361 -1.35 14.63 -37.42
C VAL A 361 0.06 14.15 -37.81
N HIS A 362 0.22 13.66 -39.04
CA HIS A 362 1.43 12.97 -39.49
C HIS A 362 1.70 13.22 -40.97
N THR A 363 2.83 12.75 -41.48
CA THR A 363 3.20 12.67 -42.90
C THR A 363 3.84 11.32 -43.21
N HIS A 364 4.02 11.01 -44.50
CA HIS A 364 4.65 9.76 -44.96
C HIS A 364 6.02 9.99 -45.59
N PRO A 365 6.95 8.99 -45.56
CA PRO A 365 8.29 9.11 -46.13
C PRO A 365 8.29 9.43 -47.63
N ASN A 366 7.29 8.96 -48.36
CA ASN A 366 7.13 9.10 -49.79
C ASN A 366 6.38 10.35 -50.26
N GLU A 367 5.80 11.12 -49.33
CA GLU A 367 5.23 12.42 -49.59
C GLU A 367 6.28 13.47 -49.91
N THR A 368 5.88 14.60 -50.48
CA THR A 368 6.81 15.69 -50.82
C THR A 368 6.97 16.66 -49.66
N VAL A 369 8.05 17.39 -49.62
CA VAL A 369 8.28 18.50 -48.68
C VAL A 369 7.14 19.50 -48.75
N ARG A 370 6.55 19.72 -49.93
CA ARG A 370 5.34 20.59 -50.12
C ARG A 370 4.16 20.04 -49.33
N ASP A 371 3.87 18.74 -49.49
CA ASP A 371 2.73 18.10 -48.80
C ASP A 371 2.89 18.21 -47.29
N ALA A 372 4.09 17.97 -46.74
CA ALA A 372 4.38 18.13 -45.31
C ALA A 372 4.18 19.58 -44.83
N ILE A 373 4.59 20.58 -45.60
CA ILE A 373 4.36 22.01 -45.30
C ILE A 373 2.89 22.34 -45.32
N ASP A 374 2.13 21.81 -46.25
CA ASP A 374 0.70 22.05 -46.33
C ASP A 374 -0.02 21.45 -45.12
N ILE A 375 0.37 20.25 -44.66
CA ILE A 375 -0.13 19.62 -43.41
C ILE A 375 0.22 20.49 -42.17
N LEU A 376 1.47 20.94 -42.04
CA LEU A 376 1.90 21.83 -40.94
C LEU A 376 1.03 23.07 -40.83
N ARG A 377 0.72 23.67 -41.99
CA ARG A 377 -0.12 24.90 -42.09
C ARG A 377 -1.59 24.62 -41.82
N GLU A 378 -2.15 23.54 -42.39
CA GLU A 378 -3.55 23.19 -42.24
C GLU A 378 -3.94 22.92 -40.81
N TYR A 379 -3.09 22.18 -40.09
CA TYR A 379 -3.32 21.81 -38.69
C TYR A 379 -2.68 22.76 -37.68
N GLY A 380 -1.89 23.74 -38.12
CA GLY A 380 -1.26 24.72 -37.24
C GLY A 380 -0.25 24.08 -36.29
N VAL A 381 0.45 23.04 -36.71
CA VAL A 381 1.46 22.32 -35.96
C VAL A 381 2.86 22.64 -36.47
N SER A 382 3.87 22.61 -35.59
CA SER A 382 5.27 22.86 -35.95
C SER A 382 6.09 21.60 -36.19
N GLN A 383 5.52 20.43 -35.82
CA GLN A 383 6.21 19.16 -35.91
C GLN A 383 5.25 18.05 -36.39
N LEU A 384 5.73 17.14 -37.25
CA LEU A 384 4.99 15.99 -37.71
C LEU A 384 5.81 14.71 -37.46
N PRO A 385 5.24 13.69 -36.84
CA PRO A 385 5.73 12.33 -36.95
C PRO A 385 5.68 11.84 -38.39
N VAL A 386 6.71 11.15 -38.84
CA VAL A 386 6.76 10.48 -40.15
C VAL A 386 6.42 9.02 -39.93
N VAL A 387 5.30 8.56 -40.48
CA VAL A 387 4.80 7.18 -40.30
C VAL A 387 4.77 6.39 -41.62
N ARG A 388 4.94 5.07 -41.52
CA ARG A 388 4.96 4.20 -42.71
C ARG A 388 3.57 3.77 -43.19
N ALA A 389 2.60 3.82 -42.32
CA ALA A 389 1.22 3.38 -42.58
C ALA A 389 0.21 4.42 -42.05
N GLU A 390 -1.03 4.34 -42.48
CA GLU A 390 -2.12 5.15 -41.93
C GLU A 390 -2.41 4.75 -40.47
N PRO A 391 -2.72 5.72 -39.58
CA PRO A 391 -3.16 5.42 -38.23
C PRO A 391 -4.43 4.52 -38.19
N PRO A 392 -4.55 3.64 -37.18
CA PRO A 392 -3.69 3.51 -36.00
C PRO A 392 -2.39 2.74 -36.26
N VAL A 393 -1.25 3.35 -35.91
CA VAL A 393 0.08 2.80 -36.11
C VAL A 393 0.70 2.32 -34.80
N THR A 394 1.72 1.48 -34.89
CA THR A 394 2.57 1.07 -33.76
C THR A 394 3.79 1.99 -33.64
N ALA A 395 4.44 1.96 -32.47
CA ALA A 395 5.67 2.76 -32.25
C ALA A 395 6.78 2.47 -33.31
N GLY A 396 6.91 1.23 -33.78
CA GLY A 396 7.90 0.83 -34.78
C GLY A 396 7.60 1.34 -36.19
N GLU A 397 6.41 1.88 -36.43
CA GLU A 397 6.02 2.46 -37.72
C GLU A 397 6.27 3.98 -37.79
N VAL A 398 6.58 4.61 -36.64
CA VAL A 398 7.10 5.99 -36.58
C VAL A 398 8.59 5.97 -36.92
N VAL A 399 8.95 6.43 -38.12
CA VAL A 399 10.32 6.28 -38.67
C VAL A 399 11.13 7.56 -38.65
N GLY A 400 10.51 8.69 -38.33
CA GLY A 400 11.18 9.98 -38.29
C GLY A 400 10.29 11.08 -37.82
N SER A 401 10.76 12.30 -37.93
CA SER A 401 10.00 13.53 -37.67
C SER A 401 10.35 14.63 -38.68
N VAL A 402 9.41 15.51 -38.93
CA VAL A 402 9.62 16.73 -39.72
C VAL A 402 9.37 17.92 -38.79
N ASP A 403 10.33 18.84 -38.78
CA ASP A 403 10.32 20.08 -38.03
C ASP A 403 10.24 21.27 -38.97
N GLU A 404 9.33 22.21 -38.70
CA GLU A 404 9.10 23.42 -39.51
C GLU A 404 10.40 24.23 -39.69
N LYS A 405 11.14 24.44 -38.62
CA LYS A 405 12.37 25.24 -38.62
C LYS A 405 13.46 24.57 -39.43
N VAL A 406 13.64 23.25 -39.28
CA VAL A 406 14.63 22.47 -40.03
C VAL A 406 14.34 22.49 -41.53
N LEU A 407 13.07 22.33 -41.92
CA LEU A 407 12.63 22.45 -43.30
C LEU A 407 12.87 23.84 -43.88
N LEU A 408 12.52 24.87 -43.11
CA LEU A 408 12.69 26.27 -43.50
C LEU A 408 14.17 26.54 -43.79
N ASP A 409 15.07 26.20 -42.87
CA ASP A 409 16.51 26.38 -42.99
C ASP A 409 17.08 25.61 -44.21
N ALA A 410 16.58 24.39 -44.47
CA ALA A 410 17.03 23.58 -45.60
C ALA A 410 16.58 24.17 -46.95
N LEU A 411 15.36 24.67 -47.04
CA LEU A 411 14.82 25.29 -48.26
C LEU A 411 15.54 26.61 -48.59
N PHE A 412 15.74 27.51 -47.62
CA PHE A 412 16.42 28.79 -47.85
C PHE A 412 17.89 28.61 -48.11
N ALA A 413 18.54 27.58 -47.59
CA ALA A 413 19.93 27.23 -47.88
C ALA A 413 20.11 26.47 -49.22
N GLY A 414 19.02 26.19 -49.96
CA GLY A 414 19.02 25.44 -51.20
C GLY A 414 19.41 23.95 -51.05
N ARG A 415 19.32 23.42 -49.83
CA ARG A 415 19.61 22.00 -49.53
C ARG A 415 18.39 21.09 -49.70
N ALA A 416 17.18 21.68 -49.77
CA ALA A 416 15.92 20.99 -50.01
C ALA A 416 15.13 21.69 -51.13
N SER A 417 14.28 20.92 -51.83
CA SER A 417 13.30 21.42 -52.82
C SER A 417 11.92 20.96 -52.36
N LEU A 418 10.88 21.77 -52.73
CA LEU A 418 9.46 21.44 -52.46
C LEU A 418 9.01 20.13 -53.09
N SER A 419 9.68 19.66 -54.13
CA SER A 419 9.44 18.37 -54.78
C SER A 419 10.22 17.20 -54.24
N ASP A 420 11.11 17.44 -53.27
CA ASP A 420 11.87 16.35 -52.62
C ASP A 420 10.95 15.52 -51.75
N ARG A 421 11.31 14.24 -51.57
CA ARG A 421 10.60 13.35 -50.65
C ARG A 421 10.97 13.67 -49.21
N VAL A 422 10.00 13.54 -48.28
CA VAL A 422 10.14 13.75 -46.84
C VAL A 422 11.28 12.90 -46.27
N GLU A 423 11.42 11.64 -46.73
CA GLU A 423 12.49 10.70 -46.26
C GLU A 423 13.91 11.24 -46.35
N LYS A 424 14.15 12.20 -47.23
CA LYS A 424 15.48 12.81 -47.41
C LYS A 424 15.79 13.91 -46.42
N HIS A 425 14.75 14.49 -45.80
CA HIS A 425 14.84 15.68 -44.96
C HIS A 425 14.25 15.48 -43.57
N MET A 426 13.75 14.27 -43.24
CA MET A 426 13.27 13.93 -41.93
C MET A 426 14.43 13.75 -40.94
N SER A 427 14.16 14.07 -39.69
CA SER A 427 15.03 13.81 -38.53
C SER A 427 14.71 12.45 -37.87
N ALA A 428 15.42 12.11 -36.80
CA ALA A 428 15.07 10.96 -35.98
C ALA A 428 13.64 11.07 -35.42
N PRO A 429 12.98 9.96 -35.07
CA PRO A 429 11.70 9.99 -34.40
C PRO A 429 11.73 10.85 -33.13
N LEU A 430 10.63 11.53 -32.86
CA LEU A 430 10.45 12.27 -31.60
C LEU A 430 10.48 11.30 -30.40
N PRO A 431 10.95 11.77 -29.23
CA PRO A 431 10.84 10.99 -28.00
C PRO A 431 9.38 10.64 -27.66
N ILE A 432 9.20 9.57 -26.92
CA ILE A 432 7.87 9.00 -26.63
C ILE A 432 7.55 9.16 -25.14
N ILE A 433 6.29 9.53 -24.83
CA ILE A 433 5.80 9.56 -23.47
C ILE A 433 4.44 8.86 -23.35
N GLY A 434 4.16 8.22 -22.22
CA GLY A 434 2.86 7.61 -21.94
C GLY A 434 1.81 8.65 -21.55
N SER A 435 0.56 8.45 -21.96
CA SER A 435 -0.56 9.35 -21.60
C SER A 435 -0.85 9.42 -20.10
N GLY A 436 -0.52 8.36 -19.34
CA GLY A 436 -0.68 8.31 -17.88
C GLY A 436 0.43 9.00 -17.10
N GLU A 437 1.53 9.44 -17.77
CA GLU A 437 2.61 10.14 -17.11
C GLU A 437 2.20 11.56 -16.71
N PRO A 438 2.73 12.09 -15.58
CA PRO A 438 2.46 13.47 -15.17
C PRO A 438 3.10 14.46 -16.15
N VAL A 439 2.50 15.64 -16.32
CA VAL A 439 3.04 16.70 -17.20
C VAL A 439 4.48 17.07 -16.84
N SER A 440 4.88 16.97 -15.56
CA SER A 440 6.26 17.18 -15.11
C SER A 440 7.25 16.18 -15.72
N ALA A 441 6.83 14.94 -15.99
CA ALA A 441 7.67 13.95 -16.69
C ALA A 441 7.90 14.36 -18.15
N ALA A 442 6.90 14.96 -18.82
CA ALA A 442 7.06 15.49 -20.17
C ALA A 442 8.17 16.56 -20.23
N VAL A 443 8.28 17.42 -19.21
CA VAL A 443 9.34 18.45 -19.14
C VAL A 443 10.73 17.82 -19.12
N ALA A 444 10.91 16.72 -18.38
CA ALA A 444 12.19 16.00 -18.33
C ALA A 444 12.48 15.24 -19.63
N GLU A 445 11.45 14.63 -20.25
CA GLU A 445 11.59 13.81 -21.45
C GLU A 445 11.85 14.63 -22.72
N PHE A 446 11.46 15.91 -22.76
CA PHE A 446 11.80 16.77 -23.92
C PHE A 446 13.29 16.80 -24.23
N GLY A 447 14.17 16.84 -23.22
CA GLY A 447 15.61 17.01 -23.45
C GLY A 447 15.88 18.17 -24.41
N ASP A 448 16.49 17.87 -25.57
CA ASP A 448 16.72 18.82 -26.67
C ASP A 448 15.58 18.84 -27.70
N ALA A 449 14.57 17.97 -27.59
CA ALA A 449 13.43 17.92 -28.50
C ALA A 449 12.39 18.99 -28.16
N ASP A 450 11.70 19.52 -29.17
CA ASP A 450 10.63 20.51 -28.99
C ASP A 450 9.24 19.88 -28.87
N ALA A 451 9.11 18.58 -29.15
CA ALA A 451 7.87 17.83 -29.10
C ALA A 451 8.08 16.39 -28.66
N LEU A 452 7.00 15.78 -28.13
CA LEU A 452 6.93 14.36 -27.73
C LEU A 452 5.75 13.69 -28.43
N VAL A 453 5.90 12.42 -28.83
CA VAL A 453 4.79 11.59 -29.26
C VAL A 453 4.13 10.95 -28.04
N VAL A 454 2.85 11.21 -27.85
CA VAL A 454 2.08 10.64 -26.74
C VAL A 454 1.52 9.28 -27.14
N HIS A 455 1.75 8.28 -26.30
CA HIS A 455 1.20 6.94 -26.46
C HIS A 455 0.02 6.70 -25.53
N VAL A 456 -1.09 6.19 -26.09
CA VAL A 456 -2.24 5.65 -25.37
C VAL A 456 -2.30 4.16 -25.67
N ASP A 457 -2.35 3.32 -24.65
CA ASP A 457 -2.36 1.84 -24.80
C ASP A 457 -1.24 1.31 -25.73
N GLY A 458 -0.07 1.93 -25.67
CA GLY A 458 1.11 1.56 -26.45
C GLY A 458 1.08 2.00 -27.92
N LYS A 459 0.11 2.83 -28.35
CA LYS A 459 -0.01 3.35 -29.70
C LYS A 459 0.16 4.86 -29.75
N PRO A 460 0.84 5.42 -30.75
CA PRO A 460 0.89 6.86 -30.99
C PRO A 460 -0.51 7.45 -31.14
N ALA A 461 -0.87 8.41 -30.30
CA ALA A 461 -2.18 9.04 -30.25
C ALA A 461 -2.16 10.55 -30.54
N GLY A 462 -0.98 11.18 -30.45
CA GLY A 462 -0.84 12.61 -30.73
C GLY A 462 0.53 13.12 -30.39
N VAL A 463 0.72 14.43 -30.53
CA VAL A 463 1.99 15.12 -30.24
C VAL A 463 1.73 16.25 -29.26
N VAL A 464 2.57 16.35 -28.22
CA VAL A 464 2.60 17.48 -27.30
C VAL A 464 3.91 18.25 -27.45
N THR A 465 3.84 19.57 -27.35
CA THR A 465 4.98 20.48 -27.49
C THR A 465 5.24 21.21 -26.18
N ARG A 466 6.42 21.85 -26.05
CA ARG A 466 6.73 22.74 -24.93
C ARG A 466 5.69 23.85 -24.76
N GLN A 467 5.12 24.37 -25.87
CA GLN A 467 4.10 25.41 -25.85
C GLN A 467 2.78 24.90 -25.26
N ASP A 468 2.43 23.64 -25.53
CA ASP A 468 1.23 23.02 -24.93
C ASP A 468 1.37 22.94 -23.41
N VAL A 469 2.55 22.52 -22.90
CA VAL A 469 2.85 22.48 -21.49
C VAL A 469 2.77 23.87 -20.85
N LEU A 470 3.36 24.89 -21.49
CA LEU A 470 3.28 26.27 -21.00
C LEU A 470 1.84 26.78 -20.97
N GLY A 471 1.06 26.48 -22.00
CA GLY A 471 -0.38 26.82 -22.05
C GLY A 471 -1.20 26.18 -20.94
N HIS A 472 -0.92 24.92 -20.67
CA HIS A 472 -1.56 24.16 -19.59
C HIS A 472 -1.26 24.76 -18.22
N LEU A 473 0.01 25.08 -17.93
CA LEU A 473 0.43 25.71 -16.67
C LEU A 473 -0.26 27.06 -16.41
N VAL A 474 -0.48 27.85 -17.46
CA VAL A 474 -1.21 29.13 -17.34
C VAL A 474 -2.72 28.91 -17.15
N GLY A 475 -3.27 27.81 -17.68
CA GLY A 475 -4.68 27.41 -17.52
C GLY A 475 -5.03 26.90 -16.14
N VAL A 476 -4.11 26.20 -15.50
CA VAL A 476 -4.27 25.63 -14.14
C VAL A 476 -4.10 26.73 -13.06
N ALA A 477 -3.39 27.80 -13.34
CA ALA A 477 -3.19 28.93 -12.41
C ALA A 477 -4.41 29.89 -12.31
N ARG A 478 -5.54 29.59 -12.95
CA ARG A 478 -6.81 30.33 -12.88
C ARG A 478 -7.91 29.49 -12.23
#